data_d421e05f6e84d485829810802d9899fa
#
_entry.id   d421e05f6e84d485829810802d9899fa
#
_cell.length_a   1.000
_cell.length_b   1.000
_cell.length_c   1.000
_cell.angle_alpha   90.00
_cell.angle_beta   90.00
_cell.angle_gamma   90.00
#
_symmetry.space_group_name_H-M   'P 1'
#
loop_
_entity.id
_entity.type
_entity.pdbx_description
1 polymer ?
#
loop_
_entity_poly.entity_id
_entity_poly.type
_entity_poly.pdbx_seq_one_letter_code
_entity_poly.pdbx_strand_id
1 'polypeptide(L)'
;MAQPSLNLEDAYEACRKETAQWAKTFYLGTMLLPPAKRRAIWAIYVWCRRTDELMDSTEAQKKSRNELSDRLNQWEDKTKNIFAGNTQDDLDAVLADTLQKFPQSIQPYIDMIEGQRMDLDKTRYKTFEELELYCYRVAGTVGLLSLIHI
;
A
#
# COMPACT_ATOMS: atom_id res chain seq x y z
N MET A 1 19.83 -19.71 -4.58
CA MET A 1 19.80 -19.21 -5.93
C MET A 1 18.63 -18.26 -6.15
N ALA A 2 18.91 -17.18 -6.80
CA ALA A 2 17.88 -16.21 -7.03
C ALA A 2 16.87 -16.76 -8.03
N GLN A 3 15.60 -16.60 -7.74
CA GLN A 3 14.55 -16.84 -8.69
C GLN A 3 14.68 -15.87 -9.84
N PRO A 4 14.54 -16.32 -11.08
CA PRO A 4 14.36 -15.37 -12.15
C PRO A 4 13.00 -14.74 -11.94
N SER A 5 12.97 -13.60 -11.34
CA SER A 5 11.77 -12.84 -11.19
C SER A 5 11.47 -12.10 -12.48
N LEU A 6 10.29 -11.53 -12.59
CA LEU A 6 10.00 -10.57 -13.63
C LEU A 6 11.06 -9.48 -13.56
N ASN A 7 11.48 -8.95 -14.68
CA ASN A 7 12.36 -7.80 -14.63
C ASN A 7 11.57 -6.62 -14.06
N LEU A 8 12.29 -5.62 -13.64
CA LEU A 8 11.69 -4.48 -12.96
C LEU A 8 10.66 -3.76 -13.84
N GLU A 9 10.92 -3.70 -15.16
CA GLU A 9 9.98 -3.09 -16.11
C GLU A 9 8.64 -3.83 -16.12
N ASP A 10 8.68 -5.16 -16.14
CA ASP A 10 7.48 -5.98 -16.14
C ASP A 10 6.71 -5.81 -14.83
N ALA A 11 7.43 -5.66 -13.73
CA ALA A 11 6.80 -5.46 -12.43
C ALA A 11 6.11 -4.10 -12.36
N TYR A 12 6.72 -3.05 -12.91
CA TYR A 12 6.07 -1.75 -13.00
C TYR A 12 4.84 -1.80 -13.91
N GLU A 13 4.93 -2.54 -14.99
CA GLU A 13 3.80 -2.70 -15.90
C GLU A 13 2.63 -3.42 -15.20
N ALA A 14 2.93 -4.40 -14.36
CA ALA A 14 1.90 -5.05 -13.54
C ALA A 14 1.22 -4.05 -12.61
N CYS A 15 1.99 -3.14 -12.01
CA CYS A 15 1.44 -2.08 -11.16
C CYS A 15 0.56 -1.13 -11.96
N ARG A 16 0.96 -0.79 -13.18
CA ARG A 16 0.14 0.05 -14.06
C ARG A 16 -1.21 -0.60 -14.34
N LYS A 17 -1.19 -1.88 -14.70
CA LYS A 17 -2.42 -2.62 -15.03
C LYS A 17 -3.36 -2.70 -13.84
N GLU A 18 -2.82 -2.96 -12.67
CA GLU A 18 -3.60 -3.03 -11.44
C GLU A 18 -4.25 -1.67 -11.13
N THR A 19 -3.49 -0.59 -11.24
CA THR A 19 -3.99 0.75 -10.99
C THR A 19 -5.10 1.10 -12.00
N ALA A 20 -4.88 0.82 -13.27
CA ALA A 20 -5.85 1.10 -14.32
C ALA A 20 -7.14 0.30 -14.13
N GLN A 21 -7.03 -0.93 -13.66
CA GLN A 21 -8.18 -1.79 -13.44
C GLN A 21 -9.05 -1.33 -12.27
N TRP A 22 -8.42 -0.98 -11.14
CA TRP A 22 -9.14 -0.72 -9.90
C TRP A 22 -9.39 0.75 -9.60
N ALA A 23 -8.66 1.66 -10.24
CA ALA A 23 -8.78 3.09 -9.96
C ALA A 23 -8.65 3.89 -11.25
N LYS A 24 -9.63 3.76 -12.15
CA LYS A 24 -9.55 4.34 -13.49
C LYS A 24 -9.35 5.84 -13.49
N THR A 25 -10.10 6.57 -12.68
CA THR A 25 -9.99 8.03 -12.62
C THR A 25 -8.64 8.46 -12.08
N PHE A 26 -8.19 7.80 -11.01
CA PHE A 26 -6.87 8.05 -10.45
C PHE A 26 -5.78 7.75 -11.47
N TYR A 27 -5.90 6.62 -12.16
CA TYR A 27 -4.95 6.22 -13.19
C TYR A 27 -4.84 7.28 -14.30
N LEU A 28 -5.98 7.77 -14.77
CA LEU A 28 -5.98 8.80 -15.81
C LEU A 28 -5.26 10.06 -15.32
N GLY A 29 -5.45 10.42 -14.06
CA GLY A 29 -4.73 11.54 -13.47
C GLY A 29 -3.22 11.35 -13.47
N THR A 30 -2.75 10.11 -13.26
CA THR A 30 -1.31 9.84 -13.26
C THR A 30 -0.68 10.02 -14.64
N MET A 31 -1.47 9.94 -15.71
CA MET A 31 -0.95 10.13 -17.07
C MET A 31 -0.51 11.55 -17.33
N LEU A 32 -0.88 12.50 -16.46
CA LEU A 32 -0.41 13.88 -16.53
C LEU A 32 0.98 14.07 -15.94
N LEU A 33 1.50 13.04 -15.28
CA LEU A 33 2.81 13.10 -14.65
C LEU A 33 3.91 12.60 -15.59
N PRO A 34 5.16 13.04 -15.39
CA PRO A 34 6.29 12.45 -16.12
C PRO A 34 6.37 10.93 -15.89
N PRO A 35 6.91 10.17 -16.84
CA PRO A 35 6.93 8.70 -16.74
C PRO A 35 7.50 8.15 -15.44
N ALA A 36 8.59 8.70 -14.94
CA ALA A 36 9.20 8.22 -13.70
C ALA A 36 8.26 8.41 -12.50
N LYS A 37 7.58 9.56 -12.43
CA LYS A 37 6.68 9.86 -11.33
C LYS A 37 5.41 9.02 -11.37
N ARG A 38 4.83 8.83 -12.56
CA ARG A 38 3.61 8.02 -12.64
C ARG A 38 3.90 6.57 -12.28
N ARG A 39 5.06 6.04 -12.65
CA ARG A 39 5.46 4.68 -12.27
C ARG A 39 5.61 4.55 -10.75
N ALA A 40 6.19 5.55 -10.11
CA ALA A 40 6.30 5.59 -8.66
C ALA A 40 4.92 5.57 -8.00
N ILE A 41 4.00 6.37 -8.51
CA ILE A 41 2.63 6.42 -7.97
C ILE A 41 1.92 5.08 -8.12
N TRP A 42 2.09 4.41 -9.26
CA TRP A 42 1.48 3.08 -9.46
C TRP A 42 2.04 2.07 -8.46
N ALA A 43 3.34 2.11 -8.19
CA ALA A 43 3.95 1.21 -7.22
C ALA A 43 3.38 1.44 -5.82
N ILE A 44 3.23 2.70 -5.43
CA ILE A 44 2.66 3.06 -4.13
C ILE A 44 1.18 2.64 -4.06
N TYR A 45 0.43 2.88 -5.12
CA TYR A 45 -0.98 2.49 -5.17
C TYR A 45 -1.14 0.98 -4.96
N VAL A 46 -0.32 0.18 -5.60
CA VAL A 46 -0.40 -1.28 -5.46
C VAL A 46 -0.13 -1.71 -4.03
N TRP A 47 0.83 -1.07 -3.35
CA TRP A 47 1.05 -1.35 -1.93
C TRP A 47 -0.20 -1.04 -1.11
N CYS A 48 -0.84 0.09 -1.36
CA CYS A 48 -2.08 0.46 -0.66
C CYS A 48 -3.18 -0.56 -0.92
N ARG A 49 -3.32 -0.99 -2.16
CA ARG A 49 -4.34 -1.96 -2.52
C ARG A 49 -4.08 -3.31 -1.85
N ARG A 50 -2.84 -3.74 -1.82
CA ARG A 50 -2.47 -4.99 -1.14
C ARG A 50 -2.80 -4.91 0.35
N THR A 51 -2.58 -3.76 0.96
CA THR A 51 -2.92 -3.54 2.36
C THR A 51 -4.42 -3.69 2.58
N ASP A 52 -5.24 -3.07 1.73
CA ASP A 52 -6.69 -3.20 1.82
C ASP A 52 -7.14 -4.65 1.66
N GLU A 53 -6.58 -5.37 0.69
CA GLU A 53 -6.98 -6.74 0.40
C GLU A 53 -6.68 -7.70 1.54
N LEU A 54 -5.69 -7.42 2.38
CA LEU A 54 -5.43 -8.24 3.55
C LEU A 54 -6.65 -8.30 4.47
N MET A 55 -7.43 -7.22 4.51
CA MET A 55 -8.56 -7.08 5.42
C MET A 55 -9.91 -7.29 4.73
N ASP A 56 -10.01 -6.89 3.46
CA ASP A 56 -11.30 -6.80 2.77
C ASP A 56 -11.56 -7.91 1.76
N SER A 57 -10.58 -8.75 1.45
CA SER A 57 -10.76 -9.82 0.47
C SER A 57 -11.77 -10.86 0.96
N THR A 58 -12.35 -11.61 0.03
CA THR A 58 -13.28 -12.69 0.37
C THR A 58 -12.62 -13.70 1.32
N GLU A 59 -11.34 -13.99 1.10
CA GLU A 59 -10.58 -14.87 1.98
C GLU A 59 -10.45 -14.28 3.38
N ALA A 60 -10.18 -12.98 3.47
CA ALA A 60 -10.03 -12.30 4.76
C ALA A 60 -11.29 -12.35 5.59
N GLN A 61 -12.45 -12.31 4.95
CA GLN A 61 -13.74 -12.34 5.64
C GLN A 61 -13.98 -13.66 6.38
N LYS A 62 -13.25 -14.70 6.02
CA LYS A 62 -13.36 -16.00 6.66
C LYS A 62 -12.38 -16.17 7.82
N LYS A 63 -11.54 -15.19 8.08
CA LYS A 63 -10.52 -15.28 9.10
C LYS A 63 -10.97 -14.63 10.42
N SER A 64 -10.45 -15.14 11.52
CA SER A 64 -10.71 -14.58 12.83
C SER A 64 -9.97 -13.23 12.98
N ARG A 65 -10.38 -12.46 13.99
CA ARG A 65 -9.72 -11.20 14.32
C ARG A 65 -8.23 -11.41 14.61
N ASN A 66 -7.88 -12.48 15.32
CA ASN A 66 -6.48 -12.77 15.66
C ASN A 66 -5.66 -13.09 14.40
N GLU A 67 -6.24 -13.83 13.46
CA GLU A 67 -5.57 -14.12 12.20
C GLU A 67 -5.33 -12.86 11.38
N LEU A 68 -6.31 -11.97 11.34
CA LEU A 68 -6.17 -10.70 10.63
C LEU A 68 -5.14 -9.79 11.30
N SER A 69 -5.12 -9.77 12.63
CA SER A 69 -4.11 -9.02 13.37
C SER A 69 -2.71 -9.52 13.06
N ASP A 70 -2.53 -10.84 12.99
CA ASP A 70 -1.24 -11.43 12.63
C ASP A 70 -0.84 -11.06 11.20
N ARG A 71 -1.80 -11.02 10.28
CA ARG A 71 -1.54 -10.58 8.91
C ARG A 71 -1.01 -9.15 8.87
N LEU A 72 -1.62 -8.26 9.64
CA LEU A 72 -1.17 -6.87 9.69
C LEU A 72 0.23 -6.75 10.29
N ASN A 73 0.52 -7.55 11.33
CA ASN A 73 1.85 -7.54 11.92
C ASN A 73 2.90 -8.03 10.93
N GLN A 74 2.61 -9.09 10.19
CA GLN A 74 3.50 -9.60 9.15
C GLN A 74 3.67 -8.60 8.02
N TRP A 75 2.60 -7.91 7.65
CA TRP A 75 2.63 -6.91 6.60
C TRP A 75 3.47 -5.71 7.02
N GLU A 76 3.37 -5.32 8.27
CA GLU A 76 4.20 -4.24 8.81
C GLU A 76 5.67 -4.62 8.76
N ASP A 77 6.03 -5.84 9.17
CA ASP A 77 7.40 -6.32 9.12
C ASP A 77 7.91 -6.37 7.68
N LYS A 78 7.08 -6.83 6.75
CA LYS A 78 7.42 -6.87 5.34
C LYS A 78 7.67 -5.46 4.80
N THR A 79 6.84 -4.52 5.18
CA THR A 79 7.00 -3.12 4.76
C THR A 79 8.30 -2.53 5.31
N LYS A 80 8.62 -2.80 6.56
CA LYS A 80 9.89 -2.36 7.14
C LYS A 80 11.08 -2.96 6.40
N ASN A 81 10.97 -4.22 5.99
CA ASN A 81 12.01 -4.88 5.20
C ASN A 81 12.17 -4.25 3.83
N ILE A 82 11.07 -3.87 3.18
CA ILE A 82 11.14 -3.17 1.89
C ILE A 82 11.90 -1.85 2.04
N PHE A 83 11.62 -1.10 3.09
CA PHE A 83 12.31 0.16 3.35
C PHE A 83 13.78 -0.05 3.67
N ALA A 84 14.13 -1.22 4.20
CA ALA A 84 15.53 -1.57 4.47
C ALA A 84 16.25 -2.15 3.24
N GLY A 85 15.52 -2.35 2.13
CA GLY A 85 16.08 -2.92 0.91
C GLY A 85 15.99 -4.43 0.82
N ASN A 86 15.30 -5.08 1.76
CA ASN A 86 15.11 -6.54 1.77
C ASN A 86 13.76 -6.87 1.16
N THR A 87 13.77 -7.47 -0.01
CA THR A 87 12.54 -7.74 -0.76
C THR A 87 12.35 -9.25 -0.95
N GLN A 88 11.09 -9.68 -0.99
CA GLN A 88 10.72 -11.08 -1.12
C GLN A 88 10.09 -11.42 -2.47
N ASP A 89 9.44 -10.45 -3.11
CA ASP A 89 8.78 -10.68 -4.38
C ASP A 89 8.94 -9.47 -5.30
N ASP A 90 8.40 -9.57 -6.52
CA ASP A 90 8.55 -8.52 -7.53
C ASP A 90 7.88 -7.21 -7.14
N LEU A 91 6.75 -7.28 -6.47
CA LEU A 91 6.05 -6.07 -6.03
C LEU A 91 6.82 -5.36 -4.92
N ASP A 92 7.45 -6.13 -4.03
CA ASP A 92 8.34 -5.56 -3.03
C ASP A 92 9.53 -4.85 -3.70
N ALA A 93 10.08 -5.48 -4.74
CA ALA A 93 11.24 -4.94 -5.46
C ALA A 93 10.88 -3.62 -6.16
N VAL A 94 9.67 -3.53 -6.71
CA VAL A 94 9.18 -2.31 -7.36
C VAL A 94 9.08 -1.17 -6.36
N LEU A 95 8.52 -1.44 -5.20
CA LEU A 95 8.41 -0.41 -4.16
C LEU A 95 9.80 0.01 -3.65
N ALA A 96 10.68 -0.95 -3.44
CA ALA A 96 12.04 -0.65 -3.01
C ALA A 96 12.78 0.23 -4.04
N ASP A 97 12.62 -0.07 -5.32
CA ASP A 97 13.19 0.74 -6.38
C ASP A 97 12.62 2.16 -6.38
N THR A 98 11.31 2.26 -6.18
CA THR A 98 10.62 3.55 -6.07
C THR A 98 11.18 4.37 -4.92
N LEU A 99 11.42 3.73 -3.77
CA LEU A 99 11.95 4.42 -2.59
C LEU A 99 13.39 4.89 -2.79
N GLN A 100 14.16 4.21 -3.62
CA GLN A 100 15.50 4.69 -3.97
C GLN A 100 15.46 5.94 -4.84
N LYS A 101 14.53 5.98 -5.79
CA LYS A 101 14.38 7.11 -6.70
C LYS A 101 13.68 8.29 -6.06
N PHE A 102 12.74 8.01 -5.18
CA PHE A 102 11.92 9.02 -4.50
C PHE A 102 11.88 8.69 -3.01
N PRO A 103 12.92 9.05 -2.26
CA PRO A 103 12.98 8.71 -0.83
C PRO A 103 11.80 9.26 -0.05
N GLN A 104 11.26 8.44 0.83
CA GLN A 104 10.09 8.77 1.65
C GLN A 104 10.27 8.25 3.05
N SER A 105 9.54 8.86 3.99
CA SER A 105 9.43 8.32 5.33
C SER A 105 8.53 7.09 5.33
N ILE A 106 8.83 6.12 6.18
CA ILE A 106 7.96 4.96 6.36
C ILE A 106 6.67 5.32 7.12
N GLN A 107 6.65 6.45 7.80
CA GLN A 107 5.56 6.79 8.70
C GLN A 107 4.16 6.75 8.06
N PRO A 108 3.94 7.33 6.85
CA PRO A 108 2.62 7.24 6.23
C PRO A 108 2.16 5.80 5.98
N TYR A 109 3.10 4.91 5.66
CA TYR A 109 2.78 3.49 5.45
C TYR A 109 2.35 2.83 6.76
N ILE A 110 3.08 3.11 7.84
CA ILE A 110 2.73 2.61 9.17
C ILE A 110 1.37 3.15 9.60
N ASP A 111 1.09 4.43 9.34
CA ASP A 111 -0.18 5.05 9.69
C ASP A 111 -1.36 4.37 8.98
N MET A 112 -1.16 3.97 7.73
CA MET A 112 -2.19 3.26 7.00
C MET A 112 -2.45 1.88 7.61
N ILE A 113 -1.40 1.17 8.00
CA ILE A 113 -1.53 -0.12 8.69
C ILE A 113 -2.25 0.07 10.02
N GLU A 114 -1.92 1.13 10.76
CA GLU A 114 -2.61 1.43 12.02
C GLU A 114 -4.08 1.73 11.81
N GLY A 115 -4.43 2.39 10.69
CA GLY A 115 -5.82 2.59 10.33
C GLY A 115 -6.57 1.27 10.17
N GLN A 116 -5.94 0.30 9.54
CA GLN A 116 -6.54 -1.03 9.39
C GLN A 116 -6.65 -1.75 10.74
N ARG A 117 -5.67 -1.58 11.64
CA ARG A 117 -5.77 -2.14 12.99
C ARG A 117 -6.95 -1.57 13.75
N MET A 118 -7.20 -0.28 13.62
CA MET A 118 -8.35 0.35 14.27
C MET A 118 -9.65 -0.27 13.77
N ASP A 119 -9.72 -0.60 12.48
CA ASP A 119 -10.91 -1.20 11.90
C ASP A 119 -11.16 -2.61 12.44
N LEU A 120 -10.13 -3.34 12.82
CA LEU A 120 -10.28 -4.66 13.42
C LEU A 120 -10.93 -4.60 14.80
N ASP A 121 -10.62 -3.56 15.54
CA ASP A 121 -11.07 -3.44 16.92
C ASP A 121 -12.47 -2.84 17.03
N LYS A 122 -12.98 -2.25 15.95
CA LYS A 122 -14.23 -1.51 15.97
C LYS A 122 -15.12 -1.89 14.80
N THR A 123 -16.27 -2.46 15.10
CA THR A 123 -17.30 -2.65 14.08
C THR A 123 -18.15 -1.40 13.95
N ARG A 124 -18.12 -0.54 14.95
CA ARG A 124 -18.81 0.76 14.97
C ARG A 124 -17.95 1.76 15.70
N TYR A 125 -17.98 3.01 15.24
CA TYR A 125 -17.30 4.09 15.93
C TYR A 125 -18.21 4.62 17.02
N LYS A 126 -17.72 4.62 18.26
CA LYS A 126 -18.51 5.01 19.40
C LYS A 126 -18.67 6.51 19.49
N THR A 127 -17.68 7.25 18.99
CA THR A 127 -17.67 8.71 19.05
C THR A 127 -17.26 9.27 17.69
N PHE A 128 -17.62 10.53 17.47
CA PHE A 128 -17.20 11.24 16.28
C PHE A 128 -15.68 11.37 16.22
N GLU A 129 -15.04 11.52 17.36
CA GLU A 129 -13.59 11.64 17.45
C GLU A 129 -12.88 10.37 16.98
N GLU A 130 -13.41 9.20 17.32
CA GLU A 130 -12.86 7.93 16.87
C GLU A 130 -12.99 7.79 15.35
N LEU A 131 -14.12 8.20 14.81
CA LEU A 131 -14.34 8.17 13.36
C LEU A 131 -13.38 9.14 12.66
N GLU A 132 -13.19 10.32 13.20
CA GLU A 132 -12.26 11.30 12.65
C GLU A 132 -10.85 10.76 12.60
N LEU A 133 -10.40 10.13 13.69
CA LEU A 133 -9.06 9.58 13.76
C LEU A 133 -8.87 8.46 12.71
N TYR A 134 -9.88 7.60 12.58
CA TYR A 134 -9.85 6.55 11.56
C TYR A 134 -9.74 7.15 10.16
N CYS A 135 -10.59 8.12 9.85
CA CYS A 135 -10.57 8.76 8.54
C CYS A 135 -9.23 9.44 8.25
N TYR A 136 -8.63 10.06 9.27
CA TYR A 136 -7.31 10.66 9.14
C TYR A 136 -6.26 9.61 8.78
N ARG A 137 -6.26 8.49 9.50
CA ARG A 137 -5.23 7.46 9.30
C ARG A 137 -5.36 6.78 7.94
N VAL A 138 -6.57 6.45 7.54
CA VAL A 138 -6.79 5.71 6.29
C VAL A 138 -6.79 6.64 5.09
N ALA A 139 -7.69 7.59 5.05
CA ALA A 139 -7.86 8.46 3.88
C ALA A 139 -6.77 9.52 3.78
N GLY A 140 -6.40 10.13 4.90
CA GLY A 140 -5.36 11.14 4.93
C GLY A 140 -4.00 10.59 4.56
N THR A 141 -3.68 9.38 5.04
CA THR A 141 -2.41 8.73 4.72
C THR A 141 -2.31 8.41 3.24
N VAL A 142 -3.38 7.88 2.65
CA VAL A 142 -3.40 7.60 1.21
C VAL A 142 -3.19 8.88 0.41
N GLY A 143 -3.86 9.97 0.81
CA GLY A 143 -3.68 11.27 0.16
C GLY A 143 -2.24 11.75 0.27
N LEU A 144 -1.64 11.62 1.44
CA LEU A 144 -0.25 12.02 1.65
C LEU A 144 0.71 11.21 0.78
N LEU A 145 0.53 9.89 0.70
CA LEU A 145 1.35 9.05 -0.15
C LEU A 145 1.24 9.46 -1.62
N SER A 146 0.04 9.82 -2.06
CA SER A 146 -0.19 10.24 -3.44
C SER A 146 0.43 11.59 -3.77
N LEU A 147 0.51 12.50 -2.80
CA LEU A 147 0.99 13.86 -3.01
C LEU A 147 2.49 14.03 -2.90
N ILE A 148 3.17 13.10 -2.25
CA ILE A 148 4.60 13.22 -1.97
C ILE A 148 5.45 13.45 -3.23
N HIS A 149 5.03 12.93 -4.37
CA HIS A 149 5.82 12.96 -5.61
C HIS A 149 5.23 13.83 -6.70
N ILE A 150 4.30 14.66 -6.36
CA ILE A 150 3.70 15.59 -7.33
C ILE A 150 4.50 16.90 -7.47
#